data_d79960a4ca2a5bba40dba76fd6fcb229
#
_entry.id   d79960a4ca2a5bba40dba76fd6fcb229
#
_cell.length_a   1.000
_cell.length_b   1.000
_cell.length_c   1.000
_cell.angle_alpha   90.00
_cell.angle_beta   90.00
_cell.angle_gamma   90.00
#
_symmetry.space_group_name_H-M   'P 1'
#
loop_
_entity.id
_entity.type
_entity.pdbx_description
1 polymer ?
#
loop_
_entity_poly.entity_id
_entity_poly.type
_entity_poly.pdbx_seq_one_letter_code
_entity_poly.pdbx_strand_id
1 'polypeptide(L)'
;CACLVGSEMCIRDSHNAVATAEGAVAEAILHSTINLCGAKSLLIGYGRCGKVLADRLMRMYSRVTVAERKESARAQAEAFGFDSVPFPLLPHLQKYGKEYAYIFNTVPKKVLTSKELENVSGEVTIIDIASRPGGTDFEYCRANKMNAVQALGLPGKYAPKRSAEVLMKVIEQHIN
;
A
#
# COMPACT_ATOMS: atom_id res chain seq x y z
N CYS A 1 18.03 23.71 14.13
CA CYS A 1 18.14 22.32 14.65
C CYS A 1 16.95 21.41 14.29
N ALA A 2 15.77 21.96 14.02
CA ALA A 2 14.60 21.16 13.64
C ALA A 2 14.70 20.50 12.25
N CYS A 3 15.58 20.96 11.38
CA CYS A 3 15.72 20.48 10.00
C CYS A 3 16.50 19.15 9.89
N LEU A 4 17.43 18.87 10.79
CA LEU A 4 18.27 17.67 10.78
C LEU A 4 17.48 16.42 11.23
N VAL A 5 16.71 16.50 12.30
CA VAL A 5 15.86 15.40 12.79
C VAL A 5 14.79 15.01 11.75
N GLY A 6 14.28 15.97 10.99
CA GLY A 6 13.32 15.72 9.91
C GLY A 6 13.93 14.99 8.71
N SER A 7 15.22 15.24 8.38
CA SER A 7 15.89 14.58 7.25
C SER A 7 16.25 13.12 7.54
N GLU A 8 16.70 12.81 8.76
CA GLU A 8 17.09 11.46 9.17
C GLU A 8 15.87 10.53 9.32
N MET A 9 14.79 11.04 9.91
CA MET A 9 13.52 10.32 9.93
C MET A 9 13.03 10.04 8.50
N CYS A 10 13.25 10.96 7.57
CA CYS A 10 12.91 10.80 6.15
C CYS A 10 13.74 9.70 5.48
N ILE A 11 15.04 9.58 5.77
CA ILE A 11 15.94 8.55 5.22
C ILE A 11 15.53 7.16 5.74
N ARG A 12 15.35 7.00 7.04
CA ARG A 12 14.87 5.75 7.64
C ARG A 12 13.54 5.31 7.06
N ASP A 13 12.59 6.24 6.96
CA ASP A 13 11.26 5.97 6.42
C ASP A 13 11.30 5.61 4.93
N SER A 14 12.24 6.18 4.17
CA SER A 14 12.43 5.83 2.76
C SER A 14 13.00 4.42 2.59
N HIS A 15 13.97 4.02 3.40
CA HIS A 15 14.48 2.65 3.39
C HIS A 15 13.43 1.64 3.84
N ASN A 16 12.66 1.96 4.87
CA ASN A 16 11.55 1.13 5.32
C ASN A 16 10.45 1.02 4.27
N ALA A 17 10.24 2.05 3.44
CA ALA A 17 9.26 2.01 2.36
C ALA A 17 9.57 0.94 1.31
N VAL A 18 10.86 0.71 1.00
CA VAL A 18 11.28 -0.36 0.07
C VAL A 18 10.93 -1.73 0.64
N ALA A 19 11.38 -2.01 1.86
CA ALA A 19 11.11 -3.30 2.52
C ALA A 19 9.59 -3.52 2.75
N THR A 20 8.86 -2.44 3.05
CA THR A 20 7.39 -2.49 3.18
C THR A 20 6.73 -2.84 1.85
N ALA A 21 7.14 -2.22 0.76
CA ALA A 21 6.57 -2.48 -0.56
C ALA A 21 6.87 -3.91 -1.05
N GLU A 22 8.09 -4.37 -0.87
CA GLU A 22 8.48 -5.75 -1.22
C GLU A 22 7.73 -6.78 -0.37
N GLY A 23 7.59 -6.51 0.93
CA GLY A 23 6.77 -7.34 1.82
C GLY A 23 5.30 -7.35 1.44
N ALA A 24 4.73 -6.21 1.00
CA ALA A 24 3.35 -6.15 0.52
C ALA A 24 3.13 -6.99 -0.74
N VAL A 25 4.08 -6.99 -1.67
CA VAL A 25 4.07 -7.85 -2.85
C VAL A 25 4.16 -9.32 -2.45
N ALA A 26 5.05 -9.66 -1.51
CA ALA A 26 5.17 -11.04 -1.00
C ALA A 26 3.87 -11.52 -0.35
N GLU A 27 3.23 -10.70 0.49
CA GLU A 27 1.92 -11.04 1.09
C GLU A 27 0.84 -11.22 0.02
N ALA A 28 0.83 -10.38 -1.03
CA ALA A 28 -0.11 -10.51 -2.12
C ALA A 28 0.05 -11.85 -2.86
N ILE A 29 1.29 -12.27 -3.13
CA ILE A 29 1.58 -13.54 -3.80
C ILE A 29 1.21 -14.73 -2.91
N LEU A 30 1.52 -14.66 -1.61
CA LEU A 30 1.24 -15.75 -0.66
C LEU A 30 -0.26 -15.98 -0.40
N HIS A 31 -1.04 -14.92 -0.49
CA HIS A 31 -2.47 -14.95 -0.16
C HIS A 31 -3.40 -14.95 -1.39
N SER A 32 -2.85 -14.96 -2.59
CA SER A 32 -3.64 -14.98 -3.83
C SER A 32 -3.45 -16.27 -4.62
N THR A 33 -4.46 -16.61 -5.40
CA THR A 33 -4.42 -17.73 -6.35
C THR A 33 -4.16 -17.29 -7.79
N ILE A 34 -4.00 -15.98 -8.03
CA ILE A 34 -3.79 -15.41 -9.37
C ILE A 34 -2.49 -14.61 -9.42
N ASN A 35 -1.96 -14.42 -10.63
CA ASN A 35 -0.73 -13.68 -10.86
C ASN A 35 -0.95 -12.16 -10.71
N LEU A 36 0.07 -11.45 -10.25
CA LEU A 36 0.12 -9.98 -10.33
C LEU A 36 0.25 -9.49 -11.78
N CYS A 37 0.99 -10.24 -12.61
CA CYS A 37 1.17 -9.93 -14.02
C CYS A 37 -0.18 -9.92 -14.76
N GLY A 38 -0.50 -8.79 -15.39
CA GLY A 38 -1.75 -8.57 -16.12
C GLY A 38 -2.96 -8.24 -15.23
N ALA A 39 -2.86 -8.42 -13.91
CA ALA A 39 -3.94 -8.13 -12.99
C ALA A 39 -4.19 -6.61 -12.85
N LYS A 40 -5.44 -6.23 -12.57
CA LYS A 40 -5.78 -4.87 -12.15
C LYS A 40 -5.60 -4.73 -10.65
N SER A 41 -4.80 -3.77 -10.24
CA SER A 41 -4.51 -3.46 -8.84
C SER A 41 -4.94 -2.03 -8.49
N LEU A 42 -5.70 -1.87 -7.41
CA LEU A 42 -6.02 -0.58 -6.82
C LEU A 42 -5.04 -0.32 -5.68
N LEU A 43 -4.29 0.77 -5.77
CA LEU A 43 -3.40 1.23 -4.70
C LEU A 43 -3.99 2.47 -4.02
N ILE A 44 -4.34 2.35 -2.77
CA ILE A 44 -4.93 3.43 -1.96
C ILE A 44 -3.83 4.12 -1.18
N GLY A 45 -3.60 5.40 -1.52
CA GLY A 45 -2.56 6.26 -0.98
C GLY A 45 -1.29 6.27 -1.83
N TYR A 46 -0.80 7.47 -2.14
CA TYR A 46 0.41 7.70 -2.94
C TYR A 46 1.48 8.46 -2.15
N GLY A 47 1.62 8.06 -0.87
CA GLY A 47 2.70 8.50 0.01
C GLY A 47 4.02 7.77 -0.28
N ARG A 48 4.98 7.83 0.67
CA ARG A 48 6.30 7.18 0.52
C ARG A 48 6.20 5.69 0.17
N CYS A 49 5.48 4.92 0.97
CA CYS A 49 5.29 3.48 0.70
C CYS A 49 4.49 3.23 -0.58
N GLY A 50 3.43 4.01 -0.81
CA GLY A 50 2.58 3.87 -1.99
C GLY A 50 3.34 4.07 -3.30
N LYS A 51 4.22 5.08 -3.38
CA LYS A 51 5.04 5.34 -4.57
C LYS A 51 5.98 4.16 -4.90
N VAL A 52 6.65 3.62 -3.89
CA VAL A 52 7.55 2.48 -4.07
C VAL A 52 6.75 1.24 -4.47
N LEU A 53 5.60 1.01 -3.82
CA LEU A 53 4.75 -0.14 -4.13
C LEU A 53 4.16 -0.04 -5.55
N ALA A 54 3.72 1.14 -5.98
CA ALA A 54 3.24 1.37 -7.35
C ALA A 54 4.31 0.99 -8.39
N ASP A 55 5.55 1.46 -8.18
CA ASP A 55 6.69 1.12 -9.06
C ASP A 55 6.95 -0.41 -9.10
N ARG A 56 6.93 -1.08 -7.95
CA ARG A 56 7.13 -2.54 -7.89
C ARG A 56 6.02 -3.29 -8.63
N LEU A 57 4.77 -2.93 -8.40
CA LEU A 57 3.62 -3.54 -9.06
C LEU A 57 3.66 -3.33 -10.59
N MET A 58 4.00 -2.12 -11.04
CA MET A 58 4.15 -1.81 -12.46
C MET A 58 5.26 -2.67 -13.11
N ARG A 59 6.42 -2.81 -12.44
CA ARG A 59 7.51 -3.67 -12.92
C ARG A 59 7.17 -5.15 -12.95
N MET A 60 6.16 -5.58 -12.20
CA MET A 60 5.56 -6.91 -12.28
C MET A 60 4.43 -6.98 -13.31
N TYR A 61 4.30 -5.97 -14.16
CA TYR A 61 3.26 -5.88 -15.20
C TYR A 61 1.83 -5.87 -14.66
N SER A 62 1.61 -5.45 -13.42
CA SER A 62 0.27 -5.16 -12.91
C SER A 62 -0.23 -3.82 -13.43
N ARG A 63 -1.51 -3.74 -13.78
CA ARG A 63 -2.17 -2.49 -14.17
C ARG A 63 -2.64 -1.75 -12.93
N VAL A 64 -1.88 -0.74 -12.53
CA VAL A 64 -2.08 -0.04 -11.25
C VAL A 64 -2.92 1.20 -11.45
N THR A 65 -4.02 1.30 -10.70
CA THR A 65 -4.78 2.54 -10.49
C THR A 65 -4.48 3.08 -9.10
N VAL A 66 -4.04 4.33 -9.02
CA VAL A 66 -3.70 5.01 -7.77
C VAL A 66 -4.90 5.81 -7.28
N ALA A 67 -5.37 5.53 -6.08
CA ALA A 67 -6.38 6.32 -5.40
C ALA A 67 -5.72 7.28 -4.40
N GLU A 68 -5.85 8.58 -4.62
CA GLU A 68 -5.21 9.58 -3.76
C GLU A 68 -6.11 10.83 -3.62
N ARG A 69 -6.15 11.39 -2.41
CA ARG A 69 -6.94 12.58 -2.11
C ARG A 69 -6.37 13.87 -2.71
N LYS A 70 -5.03 14.02 -2.60
CA LYS A 70 -4.34 15.24 -3.07
C LYS A 70 -4.19 15.22 -4.57
N GLU A 71 -4.68 16.27 -5.24
CA GLU A 71 -4.59 16.44 -6.68
C GLU A 71 -3.13 16.42 -7.17
N SER A 72 -2.23 17.14 -6.48
CA SER A 72 -0.82 17.16 -6.81
C SER A 72 -0.15 15.78 -6.78
N ALA A 73 -0.58 14.90 -5.88
CA ALA A 73 -0.06 13.53 -5.80
C ALA A 73 -0.68 12.63 -6.89
N ARG A 74 -1.95 12.87 -7.30
CA ARG A 74 -2.54 12.21 -8.47
C ARG A 74 -1.83 12.61 -9.76
N ALA A 75 -1.63 13.92 -9.98
CA ALA A 75 -0.88 14.42 -11.13
C ALA A 75 0.54 13.83 -11.20
N GLN A 76 1.19 13.65 -10.04
CA GLN A 76 2.48 12.97 -9.98
C GLN A 76 2.34 11.47 -10.37
N ALA A 77 1.32 10.76 -9.92
CA ALA A 77 1.09 9.36 -10.30
C ALA A 77 0.88 9.24 -11.83
N GLU A 78 0.08 10.13 -12.41
CA GLU A 78 -0.17 10.19 -13.85
C GLU A 78 1.10 10.46 -14.66
N ALA A 79 1.96 11.37 -14.19
CA ALA A 79 3.26 11.64 -14.80
C ALA A 79 4.20 10.42 -14.80
N PHE A 80 4.01 9.48 -13.86
CA PHE A 80 4.71 8.19 -13.82
C PHE A 80 3.99 7.05 -14.56
N GLY A 81 2.90 7.36 -15.28
CA GLY A 81 2.17 6.42 -16.13
C GLY A 81 1.12 5.58 -15.41
N PHE A 82 0.70 5.98 -14.22
CA PHE A 82 -0.40 5.32 -13.49
C PHE A 82 -1.74 5.99 -13.80
N ASP A 83 -2.81 5.22 -13.89
CA ASP A 83 -4.15 5.77 -13.79
C ASP A 83 -4.37 6.32 -12.37
N SER A 84 -5.11 7.42 -12.23
CA SER A 84 -5.43 7.96 -10.92
C SER A 84 -6.91 8.21 -10.70
N VAL A 85 -7.35 8.10 -9.45
CA VAL A 85 -8.73 8.36 -9.03
C VAL A 85 -8.77 9.18 -7.75
N PRO A 86 -9.72 10.13 -7.62
CA PRO A 86 -9.89 10.93 -6.42
C PRO A 86 -10.64 10.17 -5.32
N PHE A 87 -10.61 10.70 -4.10
CA PHE A 87 -11.59 10.35 -3.06
C PHE A 87 -12.83 11.23 -3.15
N PRO A 88 -14.01 10.70 -2.71
CA PRO A 88 -14.25 9.36 -2.16
C PRO A 88 -14.18 8.25 -3.22
N LEU A 89 -13.80 7.03 -2.79
CA LEU A 89 -13.62 5.88 -3.69
C LEU A 89 -14.92 5.25 -4.18
N LEU A 90 -16.00 5.42 -3.43
CA LEU A 90 -17.26 4.71 -3.68
C LEU A 90 -17.78 4.83 -5.12
N PRO A 91 -17.85 6.03 -5.75
CA PRO A 91 -18.31 6.13 -7.13
C PRO A 91 -17.45 5.35 -8.13
N HIS A 92 -16.13 5.31 -7.89
CA HIS A 92 -15.20 4.55 -8.72
C HIS A 92 -15.38 3.04 -8.54
N LEU A 93 -15.50 2.58 -7.28
CA LEU A 93 -15.70 1.17 -6.98
C LEU A 93 -17.06 0.64 -7.45
N GLN A 94 -18.10 1.45 -7.40
CA GLN A 94 -19.42 1.10 -7.99
C GLN A 94 -19.32 0.77 -9.47
N LYS A 95 -18.43 1.43 -10.19
CA LYS A 95 -18.25 1.24 -11.64
C LYS A 95 -17.22 0.16 -11.99
N TYR A 96 -16.10 0.13 -11.27
CA TYR A 96 -14.93 -0.66 -11.64
C TYR A 96 -14.45 -1.61 -10.54
N GLY A 97 -15.05 -1.59 -9.35
CA GLY A 97 -14.53 -2.33 -8.19
C GLY A 97 -14.39 -3.82 -8.40
N LYS A 98 -15.30 -4.42 -9.19
CA LYS A 98 -15.26 -5.86 -9.50
C LYS A 98 -14.17 -6.27 -10.49
N GLU A 99 -13.49 -5.32 -11.12
CA GLU A 99 -12.40 -5.59 -12.03
C GLU A 99 -11.05 -5.72 -11.33
N TYR A 100 -10.96 -5.26 -10.07
CA TYR A 100 -9.72 -5.35 -9.29
C TYR A 100 -9.54 -6.76 -8.73
N ALA A 101 -8.38 -7.31 -9.03
CA ALA A 101 -7.91 -8.56 -8.45
C ALA A 101 -7.17 -8.32 -7.13
N TYR A 102 -6.54 -7.15 -7.01
CA TYR A 102 -5.80 -6.75 -5.82
C TYR A 102 -6.19 -5.35 -5.37
N ILE A 103 -6.24 -5.16 -4.05
CA ILE A 103 -6.34 -3.83 -3.43
C ILE A 103 -5.25 -3.72 -2.38
N PHE A 104 -4.39 -2.71 -2.53
CA PHE A 104 -3.36 -2.38 -1.55
C PHE A 104 -3.74 -1.10 -0.82
N ASN A 105 -3.84 -1.14 0.50
CA ASN A 105 -4.10 0.05 1.29
C ASN A 105 -2.87 0.50 2.07
N THR A 106 -2.51 1.78 1.93
CA THR A 106 -1.42 2.43 2.67
C THR A 106 -1.91 3.53 3.61
N VAL A 107 -3.22 3.79 3.65
CA VAL A 107 -3.83 4.91 4.39
C VAL A 107 -4.33 4.42 5.76
N PRO A 108 -3.85 4.99 6.89
CA PRO A 108 -4.23 4.55 8.23
C PRO A 108 -5.58 5.16 8.72
N LYS A 109 -6.51 5.34 7.80
CA LYS A 109 -7.88 5.81 8.07
C LYS A 109 -8.84 4.89 7.35
N LYS A 110 -10.01 4.63 7.92
CA LYS A 110 -11.07 3.83 7.29
C LYS A 110 -11.42 4.41 5.91
N VAL A 111 -11.02 3.70 4.86
CA VAL A 111 -11.25 4.05 3.44
C VAL A 111 -11.91 2.91 2.67
N LEU A 112 -11.82 1.68 3.19
CA LEU A 112 -12.53 0.51 2.71
C LEU A 112 -13.52 0.08 3.80
N THR A 113 -14.66 0.76 3.84
CA THR A 113 -15.78 0.39 4.71
C THR A 113 -16.66 -0.67 4.03
N SER A 114 -17.69 -1.16 4.71
CA SER A 114 -18.67 -2.08 4.10
C SER A 114 -19.20 -1.56 2.76
N LYS A 115 -19.47 -0.24 2.67
CA LYS A 115 -20.00 0.40 1.44
C LYS A 115 -19.05 0.26 0.25
N GLU A 116 -17.77 0.46 0.45
CA GLU A 116 -16.75 0.28 -0.58
C GLU A 116 -16.57 -1.21 -0.90
N LEU A 117 -16.50 -2.06 0.13
CA LEU A 117 -16.25 -3.49 0.00
C LEU A 117 -17.38 -4.27 -0.69
N GLU A 118 -18.62 -3.84 -0.57
CA GLU A 118 -19.78 -4.41 -1.29
C GLU A 118 -19.63 -4.32 -2.83
N ASN A 119 -18.84 -3.36 -3.30
CA ASN A 119 -18.67 -3.08 -4.73
C ASN A 119 -17.42 -3.75 -5.35
N VAL A 120 -16.63 -4.49 -4.57
CA VAL A 120 -15.47 -5.23 -5.09
C VAL A 120 -15.80 -6.72 -5.28
N SER A 121 -14.94 -7.43 -6.03
CA SER A 121 -15.08 -8.87 -6.20
C SER A 121 -14.89 -9.61 -4.87
N GLY A 122 -15.65 -10.67 -4.62
CA GLY A 122 -15.40 -11.57 -3.48
C GLY A 122 -14.06 -12.31 -3.56
N GLU A 123 -13.47 -12.40 -4.75
CA GLU A 123 -12.17 -13.05 -4.99
C GLU A 123 -10.99 -12.07 -4.89
N VAL A 124 -11.25 -10.78 -4.62
CA VAL A 124 -10.21 -9.76 -4.47
C VAL A 124 -9.26 -10.11 -3.32
N THR A 125 -7.96 -9.93 -3.53
CA THR A 125 -6.97 -10.00 -2.45
C THR A 125 -6.67 -8.59 -1.93
N ILE A 126 -6.98 -8.33 -0.67
CA ILE A 126 -6.79 -7.03 -0.03
C ILE A 126 -5.58 -7.11 0.91
N ILE A 127 -4.57 -6.28 0.67
CA ILE A 127 -3.37 -6.17 1.51
C ILE A 127 -3.35 -4.77 2.15
N ASP A 128 -3.62 -4.72 3.44
CA ASP A 128 -3.57 -3.46 4.20
C ASP A 128 -2.24 -3.36 4.96
N ILE A 129 -1.37 -2.47 4.49
CA ILE A 129 -0.05 -2.21 5.09
C ILE A 129 -0.04 -0.96 5.98
N ALA A 130 -1.19 -0.32 6.14
CA ALA A 130 -1.31 0.88 6.96
C ALA A 130 -1.11 0.54 8.44
N SER A 131 -0.51 1.48 9.18
CA SER A 131 -0.40 1.37 10.64
C SER A 131 -1.79 1.27 11.27
N ARG A 132 -1.86 0.64 12.45
CA ARG A 132 -3.12 0.53 13.20
C ARG A 132 -3.78 1.89 13.39
N PRO A 133 -5.12 1.97 13.27
CA PRO A 133 -6.09 0.86 13.18
C PRO A 133 -6.21 0.20 11.78
N GLY A 134 -5.50 0.67 10.76
CA GLY A 134 -5.67 0.25 9.37
C GLY A 134 -6.81 1.01 8.67
N GLY A 135 -6.97 0.77 7.36
CA GLY A 135 -7.98 1.45 6.55
C GLY A 135 -9.09 0.54 6.05
N THR A 136 -8.98 -0.77 6.31
CA THR A 136 -9.92 -1.80 5.85
C THR A 136 -10.85 -2.24 6.98
N ASP A 137 -12.10 -2.48 6.66
CA ASP A 137 -13.07 -3.09 7.57
C ASP A 137 -12.89 -4.61 7.58
N PHE A 138 -11.98 -5.09 8.43
CA PHE A 138 -11.67 -6.51 8.55
C PHE A 138 -12.81 -7.33 9.16
N GLU A 139 -13.73 -6.72 9.92
CA GLU A 139 -14.91 -7.41 10.45
C GLU A 139 -15.86 -7.75 9.31
N TYR A 140 -16.13 -6.77 8.46
CA TYR A 140 -16.92 -6.97 7.26
C TYR A 140 -16.27 -8.01 6.33
N CYS A 141 -14.95 -7.92 6.10
CA CYS A 141 -14.23 -8.88 5.27
C CYS A 141 -14.38 -10.32 5.80
N ARG A 142 -14.20 -10.54 7.11
CA ARG A 142 -14.39 -11.85 7.73
C ARG A 142 -15.82 -12.38 7.59
N ALA A 143 -16.81 -11.54 7.85
CA ALA A 143 -18.22 -11.92 7.74
C ALA A 143 -18.59 -12.34 6.31
N ASN A 144 -17.98 -11.74 5.30
CA ASN A 144 -18.23 -12.00 3.90
C ASN A 144 -17.19 -12.92 3.24
N LYS A 145 -16.30 -13.56 4.01
CA LYS A 145 -15.26 -14.49 3.55
C LYS A 145 -14.33 -13.87 2.49
N MET A 146 -14.12 -12.57 2.54
CA MET A 146 -13.20 -11.87 1.66
C MET A 146 -11.75 -12.09 2.09
N ASN A 147 -10.86 -12.24 1.13
CA ASN A 147 -9.43 -12.42 1.37
C ASN A 147 -8.76 -11.07 1.70
N ALA A 148 -8.67 -10.75 2.98
CA ALA A 148 -8.10 -9.48 3.46
C ALA A 148 -7.04 -9.73 4.55
N VAL A 149 -5.85 -9.20 4.34
CA VAL A 149 -4.68 -9.38 5.19
C VAL A 149 -4.24 -8.04 5.77
N GLN A 150 -4.14 -7.94 7.09
CA GLN A 150 -3.47 -6.81 7.75
C GLN A 150 -1.97 -7.12 7.86
N ALA A 151 -1.18 -6.53 7.00
CA ALA A 151 0.23 -6.81 6.85
C ALA A 151 1.09 -5.78 7.59
N LEU A 152 1.27 -5.99 8.89
CA LEU A 152 2.07 -5.13 9.75
C LEU A 152 3.51 -5.63 9.89
N GLY A 153 4.45 -4.70 10.17
CA GLY A 153 5.83 -5.04 10.49
C GLY A 153 6.61 -5.67 9.32
N LEU A 154 6.21 -5.43 8.09
CA LEU A 154 6.80 -6.01 6.89
C LEU A 154 8.32 -5.87 6.79
N PRO A 155 8.95 -4.72 7.13
CA PRO A 155 10.41 -4.62 7.09
C PRO A 155 11.11 -5.63 8.01
N GLY A 156 10.59 -5.83 9.22
CA GLY A 156 11.13 -6.82 10.15
C GLY A 156 10.89 -8.27 9.71
N LYS A 157 9.77 -8.54 9.03
CA LYS A 157 9.41 -9.87 8.54
C LYS A 157 10.23 -10.29 7.31
N TYR A 158 10.38 -9.40 6.33
CA TYR A 158 10.93 -9.73 5.02
C TYR A 158 12.36 -9.25 4.78
N ALA A 159 12.82 -8.21 5.51
CA ALA A 159 14.16 -7.66 5.39
C ALA A 159 14.78 -7.33 6.77
N PRO A 160 14.85 -8.29 7.72
CA PRO A 160 15.28 -8.02 9.10
C PRO A 160 16.72 -7.48 9.17
N LYS A 161 17.64 -8.05 8.39
CA LYS A 161 19.03 -7.60 8.35
C LYS A 161 19.12 -6.13 7.88
N ARG A 162 18.47 -5.81 6.78
CA ARG A 162 18.48 -4.44 6.23
C ARG A 162 17.81 -3.44 7.18
N SER A 163 16.74 -3.84 7.83
CA SER A 163 16.04 -3.00 8.82
C SER A 163 16.92 -2.72 10.04
N ALA A 164 17.68 -3.70 10.51
CA ALA A 164 18.65 -3.54 11.59
C ALA A 164 19.82 -2.61 11.19
N GLU A 165 20.39 -2.77 9.99
CA GLU A 165 21.44 -1.89 9.46
C GLU A 165 21.00 -0.43 9.38
N VAL A 166 19.77 -0.17 8.92
CA VAL A 166 19.20 1.18 8.86
C VAL A 166 19.04 1.76 10.26
N LEU A 167 18.57 0.96 11.22
CA LEU A 167 18.41 1.39 12.60
C LEU A 167 19.76 1.72 13.25
N MET A 168 20.78 0.87 13.05
CA MET A 168 22.13 1.11 13.57
C MET A 168 22.75 2.41 13.03
N LYS A 169 22.61 2.69 11.73
CA LYS A 169 23.10 3.94 11.14
C LYS A 169 22.45 5.17 11.77
N VAL A 170 21.12 5.11 12.04
CA VAL A 170 20.41 6.22 12.70
C VAL A 170 20.92 6.41 14.14
N ILE A 171 21.17 5.32 14.88
CA ILE A 171 21.70 5.39 16.24
C ILE A 171 23.12 5.96 16.24
N GLU A 172 24.01 5.52 15.36
CA GLU A 172 25.39 6.02 15.25
C GLU A 172 25.45 7.51 14.95
N GLN A 173 24.54 8.02 14.12
CA GLN A 173 24.44 9.46 13.82
C GLN A 173 23.95 10.32 14.99
N HIS A 174 23.30 9.72 15.99
CA HIS A 174 22.81 10.46 17.19
C HIS A 174 23.77 10.40 18.40
N ILE A 175 24.74 9.50 18.36
CA ILE A 175 25.72 9.34 19.44
C ILE A 175 27.00 10.17 19.18
N ASN A 176 27.27 10.56 17.95
CA ASN A 176 28.37 11.44 17.53
C ASN A 176 27.87 12.88 17.33
#